data_c54cd289ccc73531fb6afda35d2c4c3e
#
_entry.id   c54cd289ccc73531fb6afda35d2c4c3e
#
_cell.length_a   1.000
_cell.length_b   1.000
_cell.length_c   1.000
_cell.angle_alpha   90.00
_cell.angle_beta   90.00
_cell.angle_gamma   90.00
#
_symmetry.space_group_name_H-M   'P 1'
#
loop_
_entity.id
_entity.type
_entity.pdbx_description
1 polymer ?
#
loop_
_entity_poly.entity_id
_entity_poly.type
_entity_poly.pdbx_seq_one_letter_code
_entity_poly.pdbx_strand_id
1 'polypeptide(L)'
;MLLLISPAKTLDFDSPAPTDEFTQADFIKQSRQLISELRALAPHDISSLMNISDKLGMLNFDRFATWKTPFKLNNAKQALFAFQGDVYTGMQADKFSNDDIQFAQKHLRILSGLYGLLRPLDLIQAYRLEMGTGFANSRGKNLYEFWSDSITKALNKQLKELSSSIVINLASNEYFSSVKPKLLHAKIITPVFKDKKNGEYKIISFFAKKARGMMSAYIIQNRILTIEDIKHFNTDGYSFNADMSNELEWVFTRDKI
;
A
#
# COMPACT_ATOMS: atom_id res chain seq x y z
N MET A 1 -1.58 1.01 -16.97
CA MET A 1 -0.95 1.74 -15.86
C MET A 1 -1.24 1.02 -14.55
N LEU A 2 -0.27 0.90 -13.65
CA LEU A 2 -0.38 0.22 -12.36
C LEU A 2 -0.04 1.20 -11.23
N LEU A 3 -0.89 1.27 -10.20
CA LEU A 3 -0.70 2.12 -9.04
C LEU A 3 -0.15 1.31 -7.89
N LEU A 4 0.80 1.85 -7.13
CA LEU A 4 1.33 1.26 -5.91
C LEU A 4 1.07 2.17 -4.73
N ILE A 5 0.51 1.62 -3.65
CA ILE A 5 0.31 2.33 -2.37
C ILE A 5 0.90 1.54 -1.21
N SER A 6 1.13 2.25 -0.10
CA SER A 6 1.48 1.62 1.18
C SER A 6 0.24 1.09 1.89
N PRO A 7 0.38 0.09 2.78
CA PRO A 7 -0.67 -0.31 3.71
C PRO A 7 -0.81 0.74 4.81
N ALA A 8 -1.62 0.45 5.81
CA ALA A 8 -1.75 1.24 7.03
C ALA A 8 -1.45 0.41 8.29
N LYS A 9 -1.04 1.10 9.36
CA LYS A 9 -0.82 0.49 10.69
C LYS A 9 -2.15 0.21 11.41
N THR A 10 -3.15 1.06 11.16
CA THR A 10 -4.50 0.92 11.68
C THR A 10 -5.33 0.07 10.73
N LEU A 11 -6.13 -0.79 11.30
CA LEU A 11 -6.97 -1.73 10.58
C LEU A 11 -8.41 -1.64 11.12
N ASP A 12 -9.37 -1.81 10.23
CA ASP A 12 -10.79 -1.94 10.53
C ASP A 12 -11.29 -3.31 10.08
N PHE A 13 -11.66 -4.14 11.07
CA PHE A 13 -12.30 -5.42 10.86
C PHE A 13 -13.75 -5.44 11.36
N ASP A 14 -14.21 -4.34 11.92
CA ASP A 14 -15.55 -4.23 12.54
C ASP A 14 -16.60 -3.71 11.54
N SER A 15 -16.25 -2.71 10.73
CA SER A 15 -17.16 -2.17 9.70
C SER A 15 -17.35 -3.16 8.54
N PRO A 16 -18.56 -3.32 8.00
CA PRO A 16 -18.77 -4.18 6.84
C PRO A 16 -18.04 -3.63 5.59
N ALA A 17 -17.57 -4.53 4.74
CA ALA A 17 -17.11 -4.12 3.40
C ALA A 17 -18.32 -3.86 2.49
N PRO A 18 -18.20 -2.97 1.49
CA PRO A 18 -19.31 -2.66 0.58
C PRO A 18 -19.59 -3.79 -0.44
N THR A 19 -18.80 -4.85 -0.45
CA THR A 19 -18.94 -5.98 -1.36
C THR A 19 -18.52 -7.29 -0.69
N ASP A 20 -19.18 -8.39 -1.06
CA ASP A 20 -18.78 -9.74 -0.67
C ASP A 20 -17.79 -10.39 -1.67
N GLU A 21 -17.45 -9.70 -2.76
CA GLU A 21 -16.43 -10.18 -3.68
C GLU A 21 -15.06 -10.18 -3.00
N PHE A 22 -14.30 -11.23 -3.22
CA PHE A 22 -12.94 -11.34 -2.69
C PHE A 22 -12.03 -12.19 -3.55
N THR A 23 -10.74 -12.02 -3.35
CA THR A 23 -9.67 -12.84 -3.91
C THR A 23 -8.73 -13.33 -2.80
N GLN A 24 -7.89 -14.31 -3.12
CA GLN A 24 -6.87 -14.81 -2.19
C GLN A 24 -5.52 -14.19 -2.53
N ALA A 25 -4.77 -13.75 -1.53
CA ALA A 25 -3.45 -13.17 -1.75
C ALA A 25 -2.47 -14.19 -2.36
N ASP A 26 -1.69 -13.77 -3.34
CA ASP A 26 -0.81 -14.65 -4.11
C ASP A 26 0.33 -15.24 -3.27
N PHE A 27 0.80 -14.53 -2.23
CA PHE A 27 1.95 -14.89 -1.42
C PHE A 27 1.60 -15.53 -0.07
N ILE A 28 0.44 -16.17 0.06
CA ILE A 28 -0.02 -16.81 1.32
C ILE A 28 0.99 -17.85 1.86
N LYS A 29 1.71 -18.56 0.99
CA LYS A 29 2.74 -19.52 1.44
C LYS A 29 3.89 -18.80 2.15
N GLN A 30 4.34 -17.67 1.61
CA GLN A 30 5.38 -16.83 2.19
C GLN A 30 4.90 -16.16 3.47
N SER A 31 3.66 -15.67 3.49
CA SER A 31 3.04 -15.10 4.69
C SER A 31 2.99 -16.12 5.83
N ARG A 32 2.64 -17.37 5.52
CA ARG A 32 2.64 -18.47 6.51
C ARG A 32 4.04 -18.73 7.08
N GLN A 33 5.09 -18.63 6.27
CA GLN A 33 6.47 -18.76 6.71
C GLN A 33 6.81 -17.65 7.72
N LEU A 34 6.54 -16.38 7.39
CA LEU A 34 6.75 -15.26 8.33
C LEU A 34 5.93 -15.41 9.62
N ILE A 35 4.66 -15.79 9.51
CA ILE A 35 3.81 -16.02 10.68
C ILE A 35 4.37 -17.15 11.57
N SER A 36 4.90 -18.22 10.99
CA SER A 36 5.51 -19.31 11.78
C SER A 36 6.68 -18.81 12.61
N GLU A 37 7.51 -17.94 12.05
CA GLU A 37 8.66 -17.36 12.74
C GLU A 37 8.23 -16.28 13.78
N LEU A 38 7.23 -15.43 13.45
CA LEU A 38 6.68 -14.43 14.37
C LEU A 38 6.00 -15.05 15.59
N ARG A 39 5.40 -16.24 15.44
CA ARG A 39 4.79 -17.00 16.54
C ARG A 39 5.78 -17.51 17.58
N ALA A 40 7.04 -17.64 17.23
CA ALA A 40 8.09 -18.06 18.14
C ALA A 40 8.54 -16.93 19.09
N LEU A 41 8.13 -15.67 18.83
CA LEU A 41 8.48 -14.51 19.62
C LEU A 41 7.50 -14.34 20.79
N ALA A 42 8.01 -13.95 21.95
CA ALA A 42 7.19 -13.51 23.07
C ALA A 42 6.64 -12.10 22.84
N PRO A 43 5.57 -11.66 23.55
CA PRO A 43 5.01 -10.33 23.35
C PRO A 43 6.02 -9.17 23.49
N HIS A 44 6.95 -9.27 24.43
CA HIS A 44 7.99 -8.24 24.63
C HIS A 44 9.02 -8.21 23.48
N ASP A 45 9.30 -9.36 22.86
CA ASP A 45 10.16 -9.41 21.68
C ASP A 45 9.50 -8.71 20.49
N ILE A 46 8.18 -8.90 20.32
CA ILE A 46 7.38 -8.21 19.30
C ILE A 46 7.36 -6.71 19.55
N SER A 47 7.20 -6.29 20.83
CA SER A 47 7.27 -4.87 21.20
C SER A 47 8.61 -4.25 20.80
N SER A 48 9.70 -4.92 21.14
CA SER A 48 11.07 -4.50 20.82
C SER A 48 11.34 -4.50 19.32
N LEU A 49 10.97 -5.58 18.61
CA LEU A 49 11.18 -5.75 17.17
C LEU A 49 10.50 -4.62 16.35
N MET A 50 9.29 -4.26 16.74
CA MET A 50 8.49 -3.27 16.00
C MET A 50 8.54 -1.86 16.60
N ASN A 51 9.28 -1.67 17.69
CA ASN A 51 9.36 -0.43 18.46
C ASN A 51 7.96 0.12 18.79
N ILE A 52 7.16 -0.70 19.47
CA ILE A 52 5.78 -0.41 19.86
C ILE A 52 5.58 -0.65 21.36
N SER A 53 4.46 -0.11 21.90
CA SER A 53 4.10 -0.34 23.30
C SER A 53 3.79 -1.81 23.58
N ASP A 54 3.94 -2.25 24.83
CA ASP A 54 3.64 -3.62 25.26
C ASP A 54 2.18 -4.02 24.97
N LYS A 55 1.25 -3.08 25.11
CA LYS A 55 -0.15 -3.29 24.73
C LYS A 55 -0.27 -3.67 23.24
N LEU A 56 0.45 -3.00 22.36
CA LEU A 56 0.46 -3.32 20.92
C LEU A 56 1.25 -4.58 20.63
N GLY A 57 2.31 -4.87 21.39
CA GLY A 57 3.06 -6.12 21.31
C GLY A 57 2.18 -7.32 21.61
N MET A 58 1.45 -7.28 22.74
CA MET A 58 0.47 -8.31 23.13
C MET A 58 -0.61 -8.48 22.05
N LEU A 59 -1.22 -7.38 21.58
CA LEU A 59 -2.22 -7.44 20.52
C LEU A 59 -1.71 -8.14 19.26
N ASN A 60 -0.47 -7.88 18.85
CA ASN A 60 0.08 -8.52 17.64
C ASN A 60 0.54 -9.96 17.90
N PHE A 61 0.97 -10.29 19.10
CA PHE A 61 1.18 -11.68 19.52
C PHE A 61 -0.10 -12.50 19.33
N ASP A 62 -1.24 -12.01 19.84
CA ASP A 62 -2.56 -12.67 19.70
C ASP A 62 -2.97 -12.80 18.21
N ARG A 63 -2.74 -11.74 17.42
CA ARG A 63 -3.01 -11.75 15.97
C ARG A 63 -2.19 -12.82 15.26
N PHE A 64 -0.90 -12.95 15.55
CA PHE A 64 -0.06 -13.97 14.95
C PHE A 64 -0.45 -15.38 15.44
N ALA A 65 -0.76 -15.54 16.72
CA ALA A 65 -1.21 -16.81 17.28
C ALA A 65 -2.49 -17.33 16.62
N THR A 66 -3.45 -16.44 16.36
CA THR A 66 -4.76 -16.77 15.77
C THR A 66 -4.79 -16.79 14.24
N TRP A 67 -3.76 -16.26 13.56
CA TRP A 67 -3.69 -16.23 12.10
C TRP A 67 -3.78 -17.63 11.49
N LYS A 68 -4.74 -17.88 10.62
CA LYS A 68 -4.96 -19.21 10.04
C LYS A 68 -5.59 -19.14 8.65
N THR A 69 -5.25 -20.09 7.81
CA THR A 69 -5.88 -20.34 6.51
C THR A 69 -6.87 -21.51 6.60
N PRO A 70 -7.86 -21.61 5.71
CA PRO A 70 -8.15 -20.72 4.58
C PRO A 70 -8.77 -19.39 5.00
N PHE A 71 -8.52 -18.32 4.25
CA PHE A 71 -9.21 -17.06 4.45
C PHE A 71 -10.62 -17.11 3.85
N LYS A 72 -11.58 -16.61 4.62
CA LYS A 72 -12.99 -16.48 4.26
C LYS A 72 -13.54 -15.18 4.84
N LEU A 73 -14.65 -14.67 4.36
CA LEU A 73 -15.26 -13.44 4.85
C LEU A 73 -15.59 -13.44 6.36
N ASN A 74 -15.77 -14.62 6.96
CA ASN A 74 -16.01 -14.73 8.39
C ASN A 74 -14.74 -14.69 9.27
N ASN A 75 -13.56 -14.69 8.68
CA ASN A 75 -12.29 -14.64 9.43
C ASN A 75 -11.23 -13.72 8.81
N ALA A 76 -11.57 -13.02 7.75
CA ALA A 76 -10.68 -12.12 7.02
C ALA A 76 -11.50 -11.04 6.31
N LYS A 77 -10.86 -9.93 5.92
CA LYS A 77 -11.49 -8.81 5.21
C LYS A 77 -10.64 -8.42 4.00
N GLN A 78 -11.28 -7.88 2.97
CA GLN A 78 -10.59 -7.37 1.79
C GLN A 78 -9.60 -6.26 2.18
N ALA A 79 -8.38 -6.31 1.64
CA ALA A 79 -7.29 -5.42 2.01
C ALA A 79 -7.65 -3.93 1.87
N LEU A 80 -8.32 -3.55 0.77
CA LEU A 80 -8.74 -2.17 0.50
C LEU A 80 -9.62 -1.60 1.62
N PHE A 81 -10.48 -2.42 2.21
CA PHE A 81 -11.45 -2.02 3.24
C PHE A 81 -10.97 -2.34 4.66
N ALA A 82 -9.92 -3.15 4.79
CA ALA A 82 -9.33 -3.45 6.08
C ALA A 82 -8.30 -2.39 6.52
N PHE A 83 -7.53 -1.84 5.60
CA PHE A 83 -6.56 -0.80 5.95
C PHE A 83 -7.24 0.54 6.23
N GLN A 84 -6.83 1.19 7.34
CA GLN A 84 -7.25 2.54 7.73
C GLN A 84 -6.04 3.41 8.02
N GLY A 85 -6.10 4.68 7.60
CA GLY A 85 -5.04 5.66 7.79
C GLY A 85 -5.09 6.72 6.70
N ASP A 86 -4.17 7.67 6.73
CA ASP A 86 -4.24 8.89 5.92
C ASP A 86 -4.42 8.63 4.42
N VAL A 87 -3.76 7.60 3.85
CA VAL A 87 -3.93 7.20 2.45
C VAL A 87 -5.37 6.75 2.19
N TYR A 88 -5.89 5.89 3.04
CA TYR A 88 -7.24 5.31 2.90
C TYR A 88 -8.33 6.33 3.20
N THR A 89 -8.11 7.23 4.18
CA THR A 89 -8.98 8.40 4.43
C THR A 89 -9.01 9.33 3.21
N GLY A 90 -7.90 9.51 2.52
CA GLY A 90 -7.84 10.29 1.28
C GLY A 90 -8.52 9.58 0.11
N MET A 91 -8.43 8.26 0.04
CA MET A 91 -9.01 7.46 -1.03
C MET A 91 -10.52 7.29 -0.93
N GLN A 92 -11.08 7.18 0.29
CA GLN A 92 -12.50 6.98 0.55
C GLN A 92 -13.11 5.82 -0.26
N ALA A 93 -12.45 4.66 -0.22
CA ALA A 93 -12.84 3.48 -1.02
C ALA A 93 -14.23 2.94 -0.65
N ASP A 94 -14.76 3.27 0.51
CA ASP A 94 -16.14 3.03 0.94
C ASP A 94 -17.20 3.69 0.03
N LYS A 95 -16.79 4.73 -0.73
CA LYS A 95 -17.63 5.44 -1.70
C LYS A 95 -17.46 4.95 -3.14
N PHE A 96 -16.63 3.97 -3.37
CA PHE A 96 -16.41 3.43 -4.71
C PHE A 96 -17.65 2.67 -5.21
N SER A 97 -18.00 2.89 -6.47
CA SER A 97 -18.93 2.03 -7.18
C SER A 97 -18.33 0.65 -7.42
N ASN A 98 -19.16 -0.33 -7.76
CA ASN A 98 -18.65 -1.66 -8.16
C ASN A 98 -17.64 -1.57 -9.30
N ASP A 99 -17.88 -0.72 -10.29
CA ASP A 99 -16.97 -0.50 -11.40
C ASP A 99 -15.63 0.10 -10.94
N ASP A 100 -15.64 1.00 -9.92
CA ASP A 100 -14.42 1.54 -9.34
C ASP A 100 -13.63 0.46 -8.63
N ILE A 101 -14.31 -0.41 -7.89
CA ILE A 101 -13.70 -1.55 -7.20
C ILE A 101 -13.06 -2.50 -8.22
N GLN A 102 -13.75 -2.81 -9.33
CA GLN A 102 -13.22 -3.66 -10.38
C GLN A 102 -12.03 -3.03 -11.12
N PHE A 103 -12.08 -1.73 -11.36
CA PHE A 103 -10.92 -1.01 -11.92
C PHE A 103 -9.75 -1.01 -10.94
N ALA A 104 -10.00 -0.73 -9.66
CA ALA A 104 -8.99 -0.81 -8.62
C ALA A 104 -8.37 -2.21 -8.53
N GLN A 105 -9.18 -3.27 -8.57
CA GLN A 105 -8.71 -4.67 -8.52
C GLN A 105 -7.70 -4.99 -9.63
N LYS A 106 -7.87 -4.39 -10.80
CA LYS A 106 -6.95 -4.53 -11.94
C LYS A 106 -5.72 -3.65 -11.83
N HIS A 107 -5.87 -2.39 -11.40
CA HIS A 107 -4.88 -1.33 -11.56
C HIS A 107 -4.20 -0.87 -10.27
N LEU A 108 -4.65 -1.32 -9.08
CA LEU A 108 -4.07 -0.95 -7.79
C LEU A 108 -3.40 -2.14 -7.12
N ARG A 109 -2.24 -1.92 -6.52
CA ARG A 109 -1.54 -2.88 -5.65
C ARG A 109 -1.14 -2.22 -4.35
N ILE A 110 -1.30 -2.96 -3.26
CA ILE A 110 -0.93 -2.54 -1.91
C ILE A 110 0.31 -3.34 -1.51
N LEU A 111 1.41 -2.65 -1.24
CA LEU A 111 2.62 -3.27 -0.71
C LEU A 111 2.40 -3.67 0.76
N SER A 112 2.97 -4.77 1.21
CA SER A 112 2.75 -5.30 2.56
C SER A 112 3.97 -6.03 3.09
N GLY A 113 4.35 -5.77 4.34
CA GLY A 113 5.45 -6.49 4.99
C GLY A 113 5.13 -7.98 5.16
N LEU A 114 3.88 -8.34 5.53
CA LEU A 114 3.46 -9.72 5.74
C LEU A 114 3.01 -10.43 4.45
N TYR A 115 2.27 -9.74 3.59
CA TYR A 115 1.65 -10.34 2.40
C TYR A 115 2.40 -10.02 1.10
N GLY A 116 3.47 -9.24 1.13
CA GLY A 116 4.28 -8.82 -0.02
C GLY A 116 3.53 -7.85 -0.92
N LEU A 117 2.65 -8.36 -1.77
CA LEU A 117 1.84 -7.60 -2.71
C LEU A 117 0.39 -8.06 -2.66
N LEU A 118 -0.53 -7.11 -2.47
CA LEU A 118 -1.96 -7.37 -2.37
C LEU A 118 -2.72 -6.66 -3.49
N ARG A 119 -3.75 -7.31 -3.98
CA ARG A 119 -4.84 -6.68 -4.75
C ARG A 119 -5.86 -6.09 -3.76
N PRO A 120 -6.67 -5.12 -4.16
CA PRO A 120 -7.73 -4.52 -3.33
C PRO A 120 -8.64 -5.52 -2.63
N LEU A 121 -9.10 -6.53 -3.34
CA LEU A 121 -10.06 -7.53 -2.84
C LEU A 121 -9.38 -8.77 -2.22
N ASP A 122 -8.07 -8.82 -2.11
CA ASP A 122 -7.38 -9.91 -1.42
C ASP A 122 -7.75 -9.93 0.06
N LEU A 123 -8.19 -11.09 0.54
CA LEU A 123 -8.49 -11.27 1.95
C LEU A 123 -7.20 -11.25 2.79
N ILE A 124 -7.23 -10.47 3.87
CA ILE A 124 -6.18 -10.42 4.89
C ILE A 124 -6.77 -10.64 6.28
N GLN A 125 -5.97 -11.15 7.19
CA GLN A 125 -6.23 -11.10 8.63
C GLN A 125 -5.42 -9.98 9.26
N ALA A 126 -5.86 -9.51 10.43
CA ALA A 126 -5.23 -8.40 11.13
C ALA A 126 -3.77 -8.72 11.49
N TYR A 127 -2.88 -7.77 11.25
CA TYR A 127 -1.47 -7.88 11.54
C TYR A 127 -0.84 -6.49 11.68
N ARG A 128 0.37 -6.46 12.24
CA ARG A 128 1.29 -5.34 12.09
C ARG A 128 2.67 -5.90 11.82
N LEU A 129 3.21 -5.60 10.66
CA LEU A 129 4.58 -5.91 10.26
C LEU A 129 4.94 -4.92 9.14
N GLU A 130 5.70 -3.89 9.49
CA GLU A 130 6.12 -2.86 8.55
C GLU A 130 7.26 -3.39 7.68
N MET A 131 7.35 -2.94 6.43
CA MET A 131 8.37 -3.44 5.49
C MET A 131 9.79 -3.14 5.97
N GLY A 132 9.98 -2.02 6.67
CA GLY A 132 11.26 -1.61 7.23
C GLY A 132 11.63 -2.28 8.56
N THR A 133 10.77 -3.17 9.09
CA THR A 133 11.08 -3.91 10.32
C THR A 133 12.32 -4.77 10.14
N GLY A 134 13.28 -4.64 11.06
CA GLY A 134 14.54 -5.40 11.08
C GLY A 134 14.35 -6.86 11.50
N PHE A 135 13.35 -7.55 10.93
CA PHE A 135 13.02 -8.93 11.24
C PHE A 135 13.95 -9.90 10.51
N ALA A 136 14.95 -10.42 11.23
CA ALA A 136 15.78 -11.52 10.74
C ALA A 136 14.93 -12.80 10.63
N ASN A 137 15.03 -13.48 9.52
CA ASN A 137 14.16 -14.59 9.14
C ASN A 137 14.94 -15.64 8.35
N SER A 138 14.31 -16.76 8.03
CA SER A 138 14.94 -17.89 7.32
C SER A 138 15.44 -17.57 5.90
N ARG A 139 15.13 -16.39 5.34
CA ARG A 139 15.58 -15.97 4.00
C ARG A 139 16.54 -14.79 4.02
N GLY A 140 16.76 -14.13 5.16
CA GLY A 140 17.65 -13.01 5.24
C GLY A 140 17.51 -12.20 6.53
N LYS A 141 18.21 -11.06 6.56
CA LYS A 141 18.31 -10.21 7.75
C LYS A 141 17.09 -9.30 7.99
N ASN A 142 16.22 -9.16 6.99
CA ASN A 142 15.08 -8.25 7.02
C ASN A 142 14.03 -8.67 5.96
N LEU A 143 12.91 -7.94 5.90
CA LEU A 143 11.84 -8.24 4.96
C LEU A 143 12.20 -7.90 3.50
N TYR A 144 13.09 -6.96 3.24
CA TYR A 144 13.56 -6.68 1.88
C TYR A 144 14.33 -7.88 1.29
N GLU A 145 15.13 -8.54 2.11
CA GLU A 145 15.82 -9.78 1.71
C GLU A 145 14.84 -10.95 1.60
N PHE A 146 13.88 -11.05 2.52
CA PHE A 146 12.83 -12.07 2.46
C PHE A 146 12.05 -12.03 1.17
N TRP A 147 11.58 -10.85 0.78
CA TRP A 147 10.79 -10.66 -0.44
C TRP A 147 11.66 -10.66 -1.70
N SER A 148 12.94 -10.25 -1.58
CA SER A 148 13.93 -10.23 -2.66
C SER A 148 13.37 -9.61 -3.95
N ASP A 149 13.22 -10.39 -5.01
CA ASP A 149 12.66 -9.98 -6.32
C ASP A 149 11.20 -10.42 -6.53
N SER A 150 10.62 -11.14 -5.59
CA SER A 150 9.29 -11.75 -5.72
C SER A 150 8.18 -10.71 -6.00
N ILE A 151 8.22 -9.58 -5.28
CA ILE A 151 7.26 -8.48 -5.49
C ILE A 151 7.42 -7.89 -6.89
N THR A 152 8.66 -7.64 -7.33
CA THR A 152 8.94 -7.06 -8.65
C THR A 152 8.51 -8.01 -9.78
N LYS A 153 8.75 -9.31 -9.62
CA LYS A 153 8.27 -10.31 -10.58
C LYS A 153 6.75 -10.34 -10.69
N ALA A 154 6.04 -10.23 -9.56
CA ALA A 154 4.57 -10.16 -9.56
C ALA A 154 4.06 -8.87 -10.23
N LEU A 155 4.73 -7.73 -9.98
CA LEU A 155 4.41 -6.47 -10.66
C LEU A 155 4.63 -6.57 -12.17
N ASN A 156 5.72 -7.17 -12.63
CA ASN A 156 5.99 -7.38 -14.05
C ASN A 156 4.93 -8.27 -14.73
N LYS A 157 4.48 -9.32 -14.02
CA LYS A 157 3.38 -10.16 -14.48
C LYS A 157 2.11 -9.33 -14.67
N GLN A 158 1.74 -8.53 -13.68
CA GLN A 158 0.55 -7.66 -13.75
C GLN A 158 0.66 -6.61 -14.85
N LEU A 159 1.83 -5.98 -15.01
CA LEU A 159 2.07 -5.02 -16.09
C LEU A 159 1.88 -5.65 -17.47
N LYS A 160 2.35 -6.89 -17.65
CA LYS A 160 2.14 -7.65 -18.89
C LYS A 160 0.65 -7.93 -19.13
N GLU A 161 -0.10 -8.34 -18.12
CA GLU A 161 -1.55 -8.57 -18.22
C GLU A 161 -2.31 -7.30 -18.57
N LEU A 162 -1.85 -6.15 -18.09
CA LEU A 162 -2.43 -4.83 -18.39
C LEU A 162 -1.92 -4.24 -19.74
N SER A 163 -1.02 -4.92 -20.44
CA SER A 163 -0.31 -4.37 -21.61
C SER A 163 0.24 -2.96 -21.33
N SER A 164 0.84 -2.76 -20.16
CA SER A 164 1.29 -1.45 -19.69
C SER A 164 2.76 -1.50 -19.25
N SER A 165 3.46 -0.39 -19.48
CA SER A 165 4.84 -0.14 -19.04
C SER A 165 4.93 1.06 -18.09
N ILE A 166 3.86 1.41 -17.37
CA ILE A 166 3.81 2.57 -16.47
C ILE A 166 3.40 2.11 -15.06
N VAL A 167 4.18 2.55 -14.09
CA VAL A 167 3.90 2.43 -12.65
C VAL A 167 3.81 3.83 -12.04
N ILE A 168 2.73 4.12 -11.34
CA ILE A 168 2.56 5.31 -10.52
C ILE A 168 2.86 4.93 -9.07
N ASN A 169 3.97 5.43 -8.55
CA ASN A 169 4.40 5.15 -7.19
C ASN A 169 3.79 6.15 -6.21
N LEU A 170 2.73 5.75 -5.54
CA LEU A 170 2.08 6.46 -4.43
C LEU A 170 2.41 5.82 -3.07
N ALA A 171 3.33 4.85 -3.04
CA ALA A 171 3.82 4.25 -1.81
C ALA A 171 4.90 5.14 -1.14
N SER A 172 5.15 4.90 0.13
CA SER A 172 6.30 5.51 0.82
C SER A 172 7.61 4.86 0.36
N ASN A 173 8.73 5.57 0.57
CA ASN A 173 10.05 5.05 0.26
C ASN A 173 10.34 3.72 0.97
N GLU A 174 9.89 3.59 2.23
CA GLU A 174 10.01 2.36 3.00
C GLU A 174 9.41 1.16 2.24
N TYR A 175 8.16 1.28 1.81
CA TYR A 175 7.48 0.19 1.11
C TYR A 175 7.98 0.01 -0.32
N PHE A 176 8.22 1.10 -1.04
CA PHE A 176 8.71 1.03 -2.42
C PHE A 176 10.12 0.44 -2.52
N SER A 177 10.95 0.51 -1.48
CA SER A 177 12.27 -0.13 -1.42
C SER A 177 12.21 -1.67 -1.54
N SER A 178 11.04 -2.28 -1.35
CA SER A 178 10.83 -3.71 -1.63
C SER A 178 10.71 -4.03 -3.12
N VAL A 179 10.49 -3.03 -3.96
CA VAL A 179 10.52 -3.14 -5.42
C VAL A 179 11.96 -2.94 -5.89
N LYS A 180 12.40 -3.70 -6.89
CA LYS A 180 13.72 -3.56 -7.52
C LYS A 180 13.59 -2.81 -8.85
N PRO A 181 13.81 -1.47 -8.90
CA PRO A 181 13.56 -0.68 -10.11
C PRO A 181 14.31 -1.18 -11.35
N LYS A 182 15.53 -1.68 -11.16
CA LYS A 182 16.36 -2.24 -12.27
C LYS A 182 15.76 -3.51 -12.88
N LEU A 183 14.87 -4.20 -12.18
CA LEU A 183 14.20 -5.43 -12.65
C LEU A 183 12.74 -5.16 -13.04
N LEU A 184 12.25 -3.94 -12.84
CA LEU A 184 10.87 -3.58 -13.19
C LEU A 184 10.80 -3.15 -14.66
N HIS A 185 9.90 -3.78 -15.40
CA HIS A 185 9.72 -3.51 -16.84
C HIS A 185 8.74 -2.35 -17.08
N ALA A 186 8.97 -1.22 -16.40
CA ALA A 186 8.10 -0.04 -16.48
C ALA A 186 8.85 1.25 -16.16
N LYS A 187 8.38 2.36 -16.74
CA LYS A 187 8.70 3.71 -16.28
C LYS A 187 7.96 3.97 -14.98
N ILE A 188 8.68 4.45 -13.98
CA ILE A 188 8.12 4.76 -12.65
C ILE A 188 7.95 6.27 -12.57
N ILE A 189 6.71 6.71 -12.34
CA ILE A 189 6.39 8.10 -12.02
C ILE A 189 6.01 8.19 -10.55
N THR A 190 6.61 9.12 -9.85
CA THR A 190 6.34 9.36 -8.43
C THR A 190 5.69 10.73 -8.24
N PRO A 191 4.36 10.81 -7.99
CA PRO A 191 3.72 12.04 -7.57
C PRO A 191 4.21 12.48 -6.19
N VAL A 192 4.62 13.75 -6.09
CA VAL A 192 5.11 14.39 -4.86
C VAL A 192 4.16 15.52 -4.50
N PHE A 193 3.64 15.51 -3.28
CA PHE A 193 2.66 16.50 -2.80
C PHE A 193 3.33 17.46 -1.82
N LYS A 194 3.24 18.75 -2.12
CA LYS A 194 3.83 19.81 -1.30
C LYS A 194 2.77 20.86 -0.96
N ASP A 195 2.74 21.24 0.30
CA ASP A 195 1.87 22.29 0.83
C ASP A 195 2.68 23.55 1.15
N LYS A 196 2.09 24.72 0.89
CA LYS A 196 2.73 26.00 1.20
C LYS A 196 2.65 26.29 2.69
N LYS A 197 3.82 26.39 3.32
CA LYS A 197 3.94 26.74 4.73
C LYS A 197 5.04 27.79 4.89
N ASN A 198 4.69 28.93 5.49
CA ASN A 198 5.62 30.06 5.69
C ASN A 198 6.26 30.54 4.36
N GLY A 199 5.47 30.59 3.28
CA GLY A 199 5.94 31.05 1.97
C GLY A 199 6.66 29.99 1.11
N GLU A 200 6.96 28.81 1.64
CA GLU A 200 7.69 27.75 0.93
C GLU A 200 6.87 26.47 0.78
N TYR A 201 7.04 25.79 -0.35
CA TYR A 201 6.42 24.47 -0.59
C TYR A 201 7.23 23.35 0.07
N LYS A 202 6.62 22.65 1.04
CA LYS A 202 7.22 21.55 1.80
C LYS A 202 6.34 20.32 1.81
N ILE A 203 6.95 19.15 1.89
CA ILE A 203 6.21 17.91 2.12
C ILE A 203 5.77 17.88 3.59
N ILE A 204 4.46 17.92 3.81
CA ILE A 204 3.86 17.72 5.14
C ILE A 204 3.31 16.30 5.18
N SER A 205 3.92 15.44 6.00
CA SER A 205 3.72 13.98 5.97
C SER A 205 2.24 13.56 5.98
N PHE A 206 1.42 14.13 6.85
CA PHE A 206 0.00 13.83 6.94
C PHE A 206 -0.74 14.20 5.65
N PHE A 207 -0.55 15.41 5.14
CA PHE A 207 -1.22 15.88 3.91
C PHE A 207 -0.74 15.11 2.69
N ALA A 208 0.57 14.83 2.59
CA ALA A 208 1.11 14.05 1.48
C ALA A 208 0.56 12.62 1.45
N LYS A 209 0.35 11.96 2.59
CA LYS A 209 -0.28 10.64 2.66
C LYS A 209 -1.75 10.72 2.19
N LYS A 210 -2.52 11.68 2.68
CA LYS A 210 -3.90 11.89 2.27
C LYS A 210 -3.99 12.16 0.76
N ALA A 211 -3.10 13.02 0.23
CA ALA A 211 -3.05 13.35 -1.19
C ALA A 211 -2.76 12.13 -2.09
N ARG A 212 -1.89 11.21 -1.65
CA ARG A 212 -1.66 9.94 -2.37
C ARG A 212 -2.95 9.11 -2.47
N GLY A 213 -3.74 9.08 -1.41
CA GLY A 213 -5.06 8.44 -1.42
C GLY A 213 -6.03 9.12 -2.38
N MET A 214 -6.12 10.45 -2.32
CA MET A 214 -6.96 11.25 -3.23
C MET A 214 -6.55 11.07 -4.70
N MET A 215 -5.24 11.04 -5.00
CA MET A 215 -4.74 10.74 -6.35
C MET A 215 -5.12 9.33 -6.80
N SER A 216 -5.03 8.34 -5.90
CA SER A 216 -5.47 6.98 -6.22
C SER A 216 -6.97 6.94 -6.57
N ALA A 217 -7.81 7.60 -5.77
CA ALA A 217 -9.25 7.70 -6.03
C ALA A 217 -9.54 8.42 -7.36
N TYR A 218 -8.87 9.55 -7.61
CA TYR A 218 -9.00 10.30 -8.86
C TYR A 218 -8.70 9.44 -10.09
N ILE A 219 -7.60 8.70 -10.07
CA ILE A 219 -7.22 7.80 -11.18
C ILE A 219 -8.25 6.68 -11.35
N ILE A 220 -8.71 6.09 -10.25
CA ILE A 220 -9.67 4.98 -10.27
C ILE A 220 -11.04 5.43 -10.78
N GLN A 221 -11.62 6.47 -10.18
CA GLN A 221 -12.97 6.95 -10.50
C GLN A 221 -13.08 7.53 -11.92
N ASN A 222 -12.01 8.12 -12.43
CA ASN A 222 -11.98 8.66 -13.79
C ASN A 222 -11.42 7.67 -14.83
N ARG A 223 -11.10 6.41 -14.44
CA ARG A 223 -10.56 5.37 -15.36
C ARG A 223 -9.34 5.85 -16.14
N ILE A 224 -8.45 6.63 -15.48
CA ILE A 224 -7.29 7.22 -16.13
C ILE A 224 -6.29 6.14 -16.50
N LEU A 225 -5.99 6.02 -17.79
CA LEU A 225 -4.99 5.11 -18.35
C LEU A 225 -3.86 5.85 -19.06
N THR A 226 -4.10 7.11 -19.43
CA THR A 226 -3.12 8.01 -20.05
C THR A 226 -2.37 8.75 -18.96
N ILE A 227 -1.04 8.70 -18.98
CA ILE A 227 -0.21 9.26 -17.93
C ILE A 227 -0.37 10.80 -17.82
N GLU A 228 -0.53 11.50 -18.95
CA GLU A 228 -0.66 12.96 -18.97
C GLU A 228 -1.93 13.43 -18.26
N ASP A 229 -2.99 12.62 -18.25
CA ASP A 229 -4.26 12.98 -17.59
C ASP A 229 -4.12 13.07 -16.07
N ILE A 230 -3.10 12.45 -15.49
CA ILE A 230 -2.78 12.58 -14.05
C ILE A 230 -2.44 14.03 -13.69
N LYS A 231 -1.86 14.79 -14.63
CA LYS A 231 -1.50 16.21 -14.41
C LYS A 231 -2.72 17.13 -14.19
N HIS A 232 -3.91 16.66 -14.58
CA HIS A 232 -5.16 17.36 -14.34
C HIS A 232 -5.72 17.18 -12.92
N PHE A 233 -5.04 16.39 -12.08
CA PHE A 233 -5.44 16.21 -10.67
C PHE A 233 -5.50 17.56 -9.94
N ASN A 234 -6.68 17.88 -9.38
CA ASN A 234 -6.95 19.14 -8.70
C ASN A 234 -7.73 18.99 -7.38
N THR A 235 -7.79 17.76 -6.83
CA THR A 235 -8.54 17.49 -5.60
C THR A 235 -7.93 18.21 -4.40
N ASP A 236 -8.76 18.78 -3.56
CA ASP A 236 -8.38 19.47 -2.31
C ASP A 236 -7.40 20.64 -2.54
N GLY A 237 -7.48 21.29 -3.72
CA GLY A 237 -6.69 22.46 -4.09
C GLY A 237 -5.25 22.17 -4.53
N TYR A 238 -4.88 20.90 -4.71
CA TYR A 238 -3.62 20.57 -5.36
C TYR A 238 -3.66 20.83 -6.86
N SER A 239 -2.55 21.25 -7.42
CA SER A 239 -2.36 21.40 -8.87
C SER A 239 -0.95 20.98 -9.28
N PHE A 240 -0.83 20.48 -10.51
CA PHE A 240 0.45 20.11 -11.09
C PHE A 240 1.35 21.35 -11.23
N ASN A 241 2.59 21.24 -10.76
CA ASN A 241 3.59 22.30 -10.81
C ASN A 241 4.74 21.86 -11.74
N ALA A 242 4.74 22.37 -12.98
CA ALA A 242 5.70 21.99 -13.99
C ALA A 242 7.13 22.41 -13.62
N ASP A 243 7.30 23.59 -13.02
CA ASP A 243 8.61 24.15 -12.68
C ASP A 243 9.34 23.35 -11.58
N MET A 244 8.55 22.71 -10.70
CA MET A 244 9.09 21.87 -9.62
C MET A 244 9.18 20.40 -10.00
N SER A 245 8.69 20.00 -11.15
CA SER A 245 8.62 18.62 -11.63
C SER A 245 9.81 18.27 -12.53
N ASN A 246 10.09 16.98 -12.63
CA ASN A 246 11.03 16.43 -13.61
C ASN A 246 10.40 15.22 -14.33
N GLU A 247 11.19 14.51 -15.11
CA GLU A 247 10.71 13.39 -15.93
C GLU A 247 10.04 12.26 -15.11
N LEU A 248 10.48 12.02 -13.86
CA LEU A 248 10.06 10.89 -13.03
C LEU A 248 9.34 11.31 -11.74
N GLU A 249 9.58 12.53 -11.27
CA GLU A 249 8.93 13.10 -10.10
C GLU A 249 8.00 14.23 -10.52
N TRP A 250 6.71 14.05 -10.31
CA TRP A 250 5.67 15.02 -10.66
C TRP A 250 5.16 15.69 -9.41
N VAL A 251 5.49 16.96 -9.26
CA VAL A 251 5.15 17.75 -8.07
C VAL A 251 3.76 18.35 -8.23
N PHE A 252 2.94 18.14 -7.21
CA PHE A 252 1.63 18.77 -7.04
C PHE A 252 1.71 19.68 -5.84
N THR A 253 1.31 20.94 -6.00
CA THR A 253 1.38 21.96 -4.96
C THR A 253 0.00 22.43 -4.53
N ARG A 254 -0.11 22.80 -3.25
CA ARG A 254 -1.32 23.41 -2.68
C ARG A 254 -0.94 24.65 -1.87
N ASP A 255 -1.60 25.78 -2.13
CA ASP A 255 -1.30 27.09 -1.52
C ASP A 255 -1.97 27.30 -0.16
N LYS A 256 -3.11 26.66 0.08
CA LYS A 256 -3.86 26.77 1.36
C LYS A 256 -4.01 25.40 2.00
N ILE A 257 -3.70 25.35 3.28
CA ILE A 257 -3.93 24.17 4.14
C ILE A 257 -5.22 24.40 4.91
#